data_31c48d06c5a93612016bb9d522fd0473
#
_entry.id   31c48d06c5a93612016bb9d522fd0473
#
_cell.length_a   1.000
_cell.length_b   1.000
_cell.length_c   1.000
_cell.angle_alpha   90.00
_cell.angle_beta   90.00
_cell.angle_gamma   90.00
#
_symmetry.space_group_name_H-M   'P 1'
#
loop_
_entity.id
_entity.type
_entity.pdbx_description
1 polymer ?
#
loop_
_entity_poly.entity_id
_entity_poly.type
_entity_poly.pdbx_seq_one_letter_code
_entity_poly.pdbx_strand_id
1 'polypeptide(L)'
;MIRISKPIVREVDRKVFLVSYMSDNKSKTEVNPNGEEVFYATTKDYGQYLTNESSDCFVVGILLMAIKLGQDIECDTISEKLYYNLVHTVIPILAQIYGGKEIKIHCKHLSNQNYQAKAVATGCSLGVDSFSTIIDHIGTDCSPSYRLTHFTYFNVGAHGDKNLDKVKES
;
A
#
# COMPACT_ATOMS: atom_id res chain seq x y z
N MET A 1 -19.04 -3.04 6.76
CA MET A 1 -18.34 -2.18 5.79
C MET A 1 -17.30 -1.39 6.52
N ILE A 2 -16.07 -1.42 6.06
CA ILE A 2 -14.94 -0.69 6.62
C ILE A 2 -14.81 0.62 5.85
N ARG A 3 -14.80 1.75 6.58
CA ARG A 3 -14.63 3.08 5.99
C ARG A 3 -13.23 3.59 6.23
N ILE A 4 -12.63 4.14 5.19
CA ILE A 4 -11.32 4.79 5.20
C ILE A 4 -11.54 6.28 4.94
N SER A 5 -11.13 7.14 5.87
CA SER A 5 -11.20 8.58 5.67
C SER A 5 -10.23 9.04 4.58
N LYS A 6 -10.47 10.24 4.04
CA LYS A 6 -9.48 10.88 3.15
C LYS A 6 -8.14 11.00 3.89
N PRO A 7 -7.03 10.55 3.29
CA PRO A 7 -5.72 10.67 3.91
C PRO A 7 -5.30 12.12 4.12
N ILE A 8 -4.53 12.36 5.18
CA ILE A 8 -3.88 13.64 5.46
C ILE A 8 -2.39 13.43 5.69
N VAL A 9 -1.58 14.41 5.30
CA VAL A 9 -0.15 14.43 5.61
C VAL A 9 0.06 15.29 6.85
N ARG A 10 0.74 14.73 7.85
CA ARG A 10 1.05 15.39 9.13
C ARG A 10 2.54 15.26 9.42
N GLU A 11 3.17 16.38 9.70
CA GLU A 11 4.56 16.39 10.14
C GLU A 11 4.63 16.53 11.67
N VAL A 12 5.40 15.65 12.29
CA VAL A 12 5.67 15.67 13.74
C VAL A 12 7.15 15.39 13.95
N ASP A 13 7.83 16.34 14.58
CA ASP A 13 9.28 16.32 14.84
C ASP A 13 10.10 16.10 13.57
N ARG A 14 10.77 14.95 13.46
CA ARG A 14 11.62 14.58 12.31
C ARG A 14 10.94 13.59 11.37
N LYS A 15 9.65 13.32 11.54
CA LYS A 15 8.88 12.35 10.76
C LYS A 15 7.72 13.02 10.05
N VAL A 16 7.38 12.45 8.91
CA VAL A 16 6.17 12.78 8.15
C VAL A 16 5.28 11.55 8.14
N PHE A 17 4.01 11.76 8.46
CA PHE A 17 2.99 10.72 8.55
C PHE A 17 1.94 10.94 7.46
N LEU A 18 1.59 9.90 6.77
CA LEU A 18 0.37 9.83 5.99
C LEU A 18 -0.66 9.10 6.86
N VAL A 19 -1.71 9.80 7.24
CA VAL A 19 -2.68 9.34 8.25
C VAL A 19 -4.05 9.21 7.62
N SER A 20 -4.76 8.16 7.98
CA SER A 20 -6.19 7.99 7.72
C SER A 20 -6.87 7.41 8.95
N TYR A 21 -8.19 7.51 9.01
CA TYR A 21 -8.99 6.91 10.07
C TYR A 21 -9.82 5.76 9.49
N MET A 22 -9.73 4.62 10.14
CA MET A 22 -10.50 3.44 9.80
C MET A 22 -11.65 3.28 10.78
N SER A 23 -12.85 3.09 10.29
CA SER A 23 -14.03 2.83 11.11
C SER A 23 -14.90 1.76 10.48
N ASP A 24 -15.54 0.98 11.32
CA ASP A 24 -16.66 0.12 10.93
C ASP A 24 -17.91 0.51 11.74
N ASN A 25 -19.02 -0.17 11.49
CA ASN A 25 -20.27 0.13 12.22
C ASN A 25 -20.21 -0.21 13.72
N LYS A 26 -19.15 -0.88 14.18
CA LYS A 26 -18.96 -1.32 15.58
C LYS A 26 -17.89 -0.51 16.31
N SER A 27 -16.95 0.11 15.58
CA SER A 27 -15.76 0.77 16.16
C SER A 27 -15.95 2.25 16.49
N LYS A 28 -17.10 2.85 16.17
CA LYS A 28 -17.40 4.23 16.57
C LYS A 28 -17.78 4.24 18.05
N THR A 29 -16.85 4.68 18.88
CA THR A 29 -17.07 4.92 20.30
C THR A 29 -17.09 6.43 20.57
N GLU A 30 -17.64 6.85 21.72
CA GLU A 30 -17.57 8.26 22.17
C GLU A 30 -16.13 8.76 22.28
N VAL A 31 -15.19 7.85 22.57
CA VAL A 31 -13.74 8.13 22.71
C VAL A 31 -13.06 8.31 21.36
N ASN A 32 -13.57 7.69 20.31
CA ASN A 32 -12.93 7.71 18.97
C ASN A 32 -14.00 7.88 17.86
N PRO A 33 -14.62 9.08 17.76
CA PRO A 33 -15.74 9.31 16.83
C PRO A 33 -15.33 9.20 15.35
N ASN A 34 -14.05 9.36 15.04
CA ASN A 34 -13.50 9.26 13.68
C ASN A 34 -13.07 7.83 13.32
N GLY A 35 -13.03 6.90 14.28
CA GLY A 35 -12.48 5.57 14.12
C GLY A 35 -11.01 5.47 14.57
N GLU A 36 -10.35 4.37 14.25
CA GLU A 36 -8.96 4.13 14.62
C GLU A 36 -7.99 4.79 13.64
N GLU A 37 -6.98 5.47 14.18
CA GLU A 37 -5.93 6.07 13.38
C GLU A 37 -5.04 4.97 12.81
N VAL A 38 -4.85 4.99 11.48
CA VAL A 38 -3.90 4.15 10.76
C VAL A 38 -2.95 5.07 9.99
N PHE A 39 -1.66 4.71 9.96
CA PHE A 39 -0.68 5.60 9.36
C PHE A 39 0.50 4.86 8.73
N TYR A 40 1.13 5.54 7.79
CA TYR A 40 2.47 5.26 7.30
C TYR A 40 3.38 6.41 7.72
N ALA A 41 4.59 6.10 8.13
CA ALA A 41 5.55 7.11 8.57
C ALA A 41 6.88 6.98 7.83
N THR A 42 7.48 8.12 7.53
CA THR A 42 8.82 8.19 6.94
C THR A 42 9.62 9.35 7.54
N THR A 43 10.91 9.43 7.25
CA THR A 43 11.72 10.59 7.62
C THR A 43 11.36 11.80 6.75
N LYS A 44 11.75 13.01 7.22
CA LYS A 44 11.50 14.26 6.50
C LYS A 44 12.00 14.25 5.05
N ASP A 45 13.15 13.65 4.81
CA ASP A 45 13.78 13.60 3.49
C ASP A 45 12.92 12.91 2.44
N TYR A 46 12.09 11.95 2.88
CA TYR A 46 11.18 11.20 2.02
C TYR A 46 9.73 11.65 2.13
N GLY A 47 9.41 12.60 3.00
CA GLY A 47 8.04 13.10 3.20
C GLY A 47 7.40 13.65 1.93
N GLN A 48 8.20 14.22 1.04
CA GLN A 48 7.76 14.77 -0.26
C GLN A 48 7.14 13.71 -1.19
N TYR A 49 7.38 12.42 -0.95
CA TYR A 49 6.83 11.33 -1.76
C TYR A 49 5.50 10.78 -1.22
N LEU A 50 5.09 11.23 -0.03
CA LEU A 50 3.76 10.88 0.49
C LEU A 50 2.69 11.72 -0.20
N THR A 51 1.65 11.06 -0.67
CA THR A 51 0.50 11.71 -1.29
C THR A 51 -0.78 11.42 -0.51
N ASN A 52 -1.62 12.43 -0.35
CA ASN A 52 -2.95 12.34 0.26
C ASN A 52 -4.08 12.43 -0.78
N GLU A 53 -3.76 12.30 -2.05
CA GLU A 53 -4.73 12.42 -3.15
C GLU A 53 -5.59 11.17 -3.33
N SER A 54 -5.05 10.01 -2.93
CA SER A 54 -5.79 8.75 -2.96
C SER A 54 -5.60 7.95 -1.67
N SER A 55 -6.53 7.04 -1.41
CA SER A 55 -6.48 6.10 -0.29
C SER A 55 -5.81 4.78 -0.65
N ASP A 56 -5.11 4.69 -1.77
CA ASP A 56 -4.57 3.46 -2.35
C ASP A 56 -3.82 2.58 -1.34
N CYS A 57 -2.86 3.17 -0.61
CA CYS A 57 -2.05 2.42 0.34
C CYS A 57 -2.87 1.86 1.51
N PHE A 58 -3.89 2.59 1.97
CA PHE A 58 -4.77 2.12 3.04
C PHE A 58 -5.72 1.03 2.56
N VAL A 59 -6.29 1.17 1.35
CA VAL A 59 -7.14 0.14 0.74
C VAL A 59 -6.37 -1.16 0.60
N VAL A 60 -5.14 -1.12 0.05
CA VAL A 60 -4.27 -2.29 -0.08
C VAL A 60 -3.91 -2.87 1.29
N GLY A 61 -3.57 -2.02 2.26
CA GLY A 61 -3.16 -2.44 3.60
C GLY A 61 -4.23 -3.21 4.37
N ILE A 62 -5.52 -2.91 4.15
CA ILE A 62 -6.63 -3.58 4.85
C ILE A 62 -7.35 -4.63 3.99
N LEU A 63 -6.98 -4.77 2.71
CA LEU A 63 -7.72 -5.60 1.74
C LEU A 63 -7.92 -7.02 2.23
N LEU A 64 -6.86 -7.68 2.67
CA LEU A 64 -6.92 -9.06 3.12
C LEU A 64 -7.80 -9.22 4.37
N MET A 65 -7.73 -8.27 5.29
CA MET A 65 -8.59 -8.25 6.48
C MET A 65 -10.06 -8.10 6.07
N ALA A 66 -10.36 -7.17 5.15
CA ALA A 66 -11.71 -6.95 4.65
C ALA A 66 -12.29 -8.20 3.99
N ILE A 67 -11.52 -8.90 3.16
CA ILE A 67 -11.92 -10.17 2.53
C ILE A 67 -12.21 -11.24 3.58
N LYS A 68 -11.32 -11.42 4.57
CA LYS A 68 -11.52 -12.40 5.65
C LYS A 68 -12.75 -12.10 6.50
N LEU A 69 -13.07 -10.84 6.71
CA LEU A 69 -14.26 -10.40 7.46
C LEU A 69 -15.54 -10.35 6.58
N GLY A 70 -15.42 -10.53 5.27
CA GLY A 70 -16.51 -10.39 4.32
C GLY A 70 -17.14 -8.99 4.33
N GLN A 71 -16.30 -7.95 4.55
CA GLN A 71 -16.74 -6.57 4.66
C GLN A 71 -16.26 -5.74 3.45
N ASP A 72 -17.18 -5.03 2.83
CA ASP A 72 -16.86 -4.06 1.79
C ASP A 72 -16.00 -2.92 2.34
N ILE A 73 -15.23 -2.28 1.46
CA ILE A 73 -14.41 -1.11 1.78
C ILE A 73 -15.07 0.13 1.17
N GLU A 74 -15.14 1.22 1.94
CA GLU A 74 -15.55 2.54 1.46
C GLU A 74 -14.39 3.52 1.62
N CYS A 75 -14.06 4.27 0.54
CA CYS A 75 -13.04 5.31 0.56
C CYS A 75 -13.49 6.54 -0.25
N ASP A 76 -12.78 7.65 -0.11
CA ASP A 76 -13.08 8.86 -0.86
C ASP A 76 -12.57 8.76 -2.30
N THR A 77 -11.28 8.52 -2.46
CA THR A 77 -10.61 8.47 -3.77
C THR A 77 -9.67 7.28 -3.84
N ILE A 78 -9.68 6.56 -4.95
CA ILE A 78 -8.74 5.49 -5.28
C ILE A 78 -8.25 5.69 -6.71
N SER A 79 -7.03 5.28 -7.03
CA SER A 79 -6.56 5.34 -8.42
C SER A 79 -7.32 4.33 -9.29
N GLU A 80 -7.68 4.74 -10.51
CA GLU A 80 -8.46 3.92 -11.44
C GLU A 80 -7.76 2.60 -11.75
N LYS A 81 -6.44 2.64 -11.98
CA LYS A 81 -5.65 1.45 -12.28
C LYS A 81 -5.67 0.44 -11.12
N LEU A 82 -5.52 0.93 -9.88
CA LEU A 82 -5.59 0.07 -8.70
C LEU A 82 -6.99 -0.50 -8.53
N TYR A 83 -8.02 0.35 -8.60
CA TYR A 83 -9.41 -0.08 -8.49
C TYR A 83 -9.73 -1.21 -9.46
N TYR A 84 -9.42 -1.01 -10.74
CA TYR A 84 -9.67 -2.01 -11.78
C TYR A 84 -8.95 -3.34 -11.48
N ASN A 85 -7.68 -3.27 -11.12
CA ASN A 85 -6.89 -4.46 -10.79
C ASN A 85 -7.43 -5.19 -9.56
N LEU A 86 -7.77 -4.46 -8.49
CA LEU A 86 -8.33 -5.05 -7.28
C LEU A 86 -9.66 -5.76 -7.56
N VAL A 87 -10.58 -5.11 -8.25
CA VAL A 87 -11.94 -5.64 -8.46
C VAL A 87 -11.94 -6.82 -9.43
N HIS A 88 -11.16 -6.75 -10.50
CA HIS A 88 -11.21 -7.77 -11.55
C HIS A 88 -10.18 -8.90 -11.41
N THR A 89 -9.18 -8.72 -10.55
CA THR A 89 -8.10 -9.71 -10.44
C THR A 89 -7.85 -10.12 -8.99
N VAL A 90 -7.49 -9.17 -8.14
CA VAL A 90 -6.96 -9.49 -6.81
C VAL A 90 -8.05 -10.00 -5.85
N ILE A 91 -9.18 -9.31 -5.77
CA ILE A 91 -10.29 -9.69 -4.87
C ILE A 91 -10.84 -11.08 -5.23
N PRO A 92 -11.16 -11.39 -6.50
CA PRO A 92 -11.62 -12.74 -6.88
C PRO A 92 -10.63 -13.84 -6.50
N ILE A 93 -9.33 -13.63 -6.80
CA ILE A 93 -8.28 -14.61 -6.47
C ILE A 93 -8.17 -14.82 -4.96
N LEU A 94 -8.07 -13.73 -4.19
CA LEU A 94 -7.93 -13.81 -2.73
C LEU A 94 -9.18 -14.39 -2.07
N ALA A 95 -10.38 -14.04 -2.54
CA ALA A 95 -11.63 -14.62 -2.04
C ALA A 95 -11.67 -16.14 -2.26
N GLN A 96 -11.22 -16.61 -3.42
CA GLN A 96 -11.12 -18.05 -3.70
C GLN A 96 -10.10 -18.74 -2.81
N ILE A 97 -8.90 -18.18 -2.64
CA ILE A 97 -7.82 -18.76 -1.81
C ILE A 97 -8.24 -18.86 -0.34
N TYR A 98 -8.89 -17.84 0.19
CA TYR A 98 -9.25 -17.77 1.61
C TYR A 98 -10.67 -18.28 1.91
N GLY A 99 -11.40 -18.80 0.90
CA GLY A 99 -12.77 -19.31 1.06
C GLY A 99 -13.78 -18.24 1.48
N GLY A 100 -13.47 -16.96 1.18
CA GLY A 100 -14.30 -15.81 1.51
C GLY A 100 -15.27 -15.40 0.41
N LYS A 101 -16.00 -14.33 0.66
CA LYS A 101 -16.82 -13.67 -0.36
C LYS A 101 -16.02 -12.57 -1.05
N GLU A 102 -16.27 -12.37 -2.33
CA GLU A 102 -15.81 -11.17 -3.01
C GLU A 102 -16.42 -9.93 -2.35
N ILE A 103 -15.57 -9.04 -1.91
CA ILE A 103 -15.96 -7.76 -1.34
C ILE A 103 -16.02 -6.69 -2.42
N LYS A 104 -16.75 -5.61 -2.16
CA LYS A 104 -16.82 -4.45 -3.04
C LYS A 104 -16.01 -3.30 -2.48
N ILE A 105 -15.47 -2.50 -3.39
CA ILE A 105 -14.83 -1.22 -3.06
C ILE A 105 -15.77 -0.11 -3.55
N HIS A 106 -16.26 0.69 -2.62
CA HIS A 106 -17.09 1.87 -2.87
C HIS A 106 -16.21 3.11 -2.77
N CYS A 107 -16.08 3.86 -3.86
CA CYS A 107 -15.33 5.11 -3.89
C CYS A 107 -16.18 6.23 -4.47
N LYS A 108 -15.92 7.47 -4.03
CA LYS A 108 -16.59 8.64 -4.60
C LYS A 108 -15.92 9.08 -5.90
N HIS A 109 -14.60 8.95 -5.96
CA HIS A 109 -13.80 9.42 -7.09
C HIS A 109 -12.76 8.38 -7.51
N LEU A 110 -12.60 8.21 -8.83
CA LEU A 110 -11.47 7.50 -9.43
C LEU A 110 -10.44 8.53 -9.90
N SER A 111 -9.20 8.39 -9.43
CA SER A 111 -8.10 9.29 -9.80
C SER A 111 -7.31 8.71 -10.97
N ASN A 112 -7.11 9.53 -11.99
CA ASN A 112 -6.25 9.24 -13.16
C ASN A 112 -4.93 9.98 -13.09
N GLN A 113 -4.53 10.45 -11.91
CA GLN A 113 -3.32 11.22 -11.75
C GLN A 113 -2.10 10.41 -12.18
N ASN A 114 -1.33 10.97 -13.09
CA ASN A 114 -0.06 10.39 -13.52
C ASN A 114 1.07 11.06 -12.75
N TYR A 115 1.57 10.37 -11.75
CA TYR A 115 2.79 10.77 -11.09
C TYR A 115 3.94 10.45 -12.03
N GLN A 116 4.73 11.46 -12.41
CA GLN A 116 5.94 11.24 -13.20
C GLN A 116 6.98 10.52 -12.33
N ALA A 117 6.78 9.21 -12.19
CA ALA A 117 7.65 8.36 -11.40
C ALA A 117 9.07 8.35 -12.03
N LYS A 118 10.08 8.57 -11.21
CA LYS A 118 11.49 8.56 -11.63
C LYS A 118 12.14 7.19 -11.42
N ALA A 119 11.43 6.27 -10.77
CA ALA A 119 11.97 4.97 -10.41
C ALA A 119 10.96 3.86 -10.66
N VAL A 120 11.46 2.73 -11.12
CA VAL A 120 10.75 1.45 -11.14
C VAL A 120 11.53 0.52 -10.21
N ALA A 121 10.89 0.04 -9.17
CA ALA A 121 11.53 -0.76 -8.13
C ALA A 121 10.86 -2.11 -7.93
N THR A 122 11.63 -3.11 -7.54
CA THR A 122 11.12 -4.42 -7.10
C THR A 122 11.74 -4.82 -5.78
N GLY A 123 11.03 -5.65 -5.00
CA GLY A 123 11.59 -6.29 -3.82
C GLY A 123 12.69 -7.28 -4.23
N CYS A 124 13.84 -7.24 -3.56
CA CYS A 124 14.95 -8.14 -3.84
C CYS A 124 15.32 -8.91 -2.57
N SER A 125 14.86 -10.17 -2.48
CA SER A 125 15.23 -11.10 -1.41
C SER A 125 16.43 -11.98 -1.78
N LEU A 126 17.00 -11.79 -2.96
CA LEU A 126 18.04 -12.65 -3.56
C LEU A 126 17.61 -14.12 -3.77
N GLY A 127 16.31 -14.37 -3.75
CA GLY A 127 15.74 -15.68 -4.10
C GLY A 127 15.44 -15.81 -5.60
N VAL A 128 15.04 -17.01 -6.01
CA VAL A 128 14.74 -17.33 -7.42
C VAL A 128 13.71 -16.41 -8.02
N ASP A 129 12.64 -16.09 -7.30
CA ASP A 129 11.56 -15.20 -7.79
C ASP A 129 12.08 -13.78 -8.03
N SER A 130 12.95 -13.27 -7.14
CA SER A 130 13.58 -11.97 -7.34
C SER A 130 14.44 -11.94 -8.59
N PHE A 131 15.24 -12.99 -8.85
CA PHE A 131 16.05 -13.08 -10.05
C PHE A 131 15.22 -13.23 -11.33
N SER A 132 14.13 -14.01 -11.29
CA SER A 132 13.20 -14.09 -12.42
C SER A 132 12.63 -12.72 -12.77
N THR A 133 12.13 -11.98 -11.79
CA THR A 133 11.61 -10.62 -11.99
C THR A 133 12.70 -9.67 -12.55
N ILE A 134 13.94 -9.78 -12.06
CA ILE A 134 15.05 -8.97 -12.56
C ILE A 134 15.33 -9.27 -14.03
N ILE A 135 15.46 -10.54 -14.40
CA ILE A 135 15.74 -10.96 -15.78
C ILE A 135 14.68 -10.43 -16.73
N ASP A 136 13.41 -10.54 -16.35
CA ASP A 136 12.28 -10.12 -17.18
C ASP A 136 12.19 -8.59 -17.36
N HIS A 137 12.76 -7.80 -16.42
CA HIS A 137 12.54 -6.36 -16.37
C HIS A 137 13.83 -5.50 -16.43
N ILE A 138 15.01 -6.09 -16.61
CA ILE A 138 16.27 -5.34 -16.71
C ILE A 138 16.74 -5.15 -18.15
N GLY A 139 16.25 -5.99 -19.07
CA GLY A 139 16.68 -6.02 -20.47
C GLY A 139 16.19 -4.83 -21.31
N THR A 140 16.80 -4.67 -22.48
CA THR A 140 16.40 -3.65 -23.46
C THR A 140 15.04 -3.93 -24.08
N ASP A 141 14.59 -5.18 -24.05
CA ASP A 141 13.29 -5.62 -24.58
C ASP A 141 12.12 -5.27 -23.65
N CYS A 142 12.42 -4.90 -22.41
CA CYS A 142 11.41 -4.42 -21.46
C CYS A 142 11.03 -2.97 -21.78
N SER A 143 9.73 -2.69 -21.81
CA SER A 143 9.22 -1.32 -21.95
C SER A 143 9.84 -0.40 -20.91
N PRO A 144 10.25 0.84 -21.28
CA PRO A 144 10.86 1.78 -20.34
C PRO A 144 10.04 2.01 -19.06
N SER A 145 8.71 1.95 -19.15
CA SER A 145 7.81 2.12 -18.00
C SER A 145 7.87 0.98 -16.98
N TYR A 146 8.40 -0.16 -17.35
CA TYR A 146 8.53 -1.35 -16.49
C TYR A 146 9.98 -1.74 -16.25
N ARG A 147 10.95 -1.07 -16.89
CA ARG A 147 12.36 -1.37 -16.72
C ARG A 147 12.83 -1.00 -15.33
N LEU A 148 13.38 -1.99 -14.60
CA LEU A 148 13.87 -1.81 -13.24
C LEU A 148 15.04 -0.81 -13.20
N THR A 149 14.95 0.10 -12.26
CA THR A 149 15.98 1.10 -11.93
C THR A 149 16.48 0.97 -10.51
N HIS A 150 15.69 0.36 -9.62
CA HIS A 150 16.00 0.24 -8.19
C HIS A 150 15.58 -1.12 -7.63
N PHE A 151 16.30 -1.55 -6.60
CA PHE A 151 15.93 -2.69 -5.77
C PHE A 151 15.56 -2.21 -4.39
N THR A 152 14.53 -2.82 -3.79
CA THR A 152 14.13 -2.53 -2.42
C THR A 152 14.36 -3.76 -1.57
N TYR A 153 14.99 -3.55 -0.43
CA TYR A 153 15.15 -4.57 0.60
C TYR A 153 14.31 -4.20 1.81
N PHE A 154 13.39 -5.09 2.17
CA PHE A 154 12.52 -4.89 3.33
C PHE A 154 13.05 -5.69 4.51
N ASN A 155 13.65 -5.00 5.49
CA ASN A 155 13.99 -5.63 6.75
C ASN A 155 12.76 -5.63 7.66
N VAL A 156 12.02 -6.72 7.64
CA VAL A 156 10.79 -6.92 8.44
C VAL A 156 11.06 -7.75 9.71
N GLY A 157 12.30 -7.75 10.21
CA GLY A 157 12.69 -8.48 11.40
C GLY A 157 13.09 -9.95 11.16
N ALA A 158 13.06 -10.44 9.92
CA ALA A 158 13.44 -11.81 9.59
C ALA A 158 14.93 -12.14 9.93
N HIS A 159 15.76 -11.11 10.02
CA HIS A 159 17.20 -11.26 10.32
C HIS A 159 17.56 -10.94 11.80
N GLY A 160 16.55 -10.69 12.64
CA GLY A 160 16.71 -10.34 14.07
C GLY A 160 17.22 -8.90 14.27
N ASP A 161 16.92 -8.36 15.46
CA ASP A 161 17.26 -6.96 15.82
C ASP A 161 18.78 -6.67 15.86
N LYS A 162 19.61 -7.71 15.91
CA LYS A 162 21.07 -7.57 16.06
C LYS A 162 21.80 -7.11 14.79
N ASN A 163 21.13 -7.02 13.65
CA ASN A 163 21.77 -6.69 12.36
C ASN A 163 21.37 -5.32 11.80
N LEU A 164 20.58 -4.53 12.49
CA LEU A 164 20.19 -3.18 12.04
C LEU A 164 21.38 -2.23 11.94
N ASP A 165 22.42 -2.41 12.76
CA ASP A 165 23.61 -1.56 12.73
C ASP A 165 24.55 -1.89 11.56
N LYS A 166 24.57 -3.14 11.10
CA LYS A 166 25.42 -3.57 9.96
C LYS A 166 24.91 -3.10 8.59
N VAL A 167 23.62 -2.82 8.46
CA VAL A 167 23.02 -2.30 7.22
C VAL A 167 23.28 -0.81 7.04
N LYS A 168 23.68 -0.10 8.09
CA LYS A 168 24.01 1.34 8.03
C LYS A 168 25.45 1.61 7.62
N GLU A 169 26.30 0.60 7.60
CA GLU A 169 27.75 0.73 7.29
C GLU A 169 28.13 0.18 5.91
N SER A 170 27.18 -0.34 5.15
CA SER A 170 27.37 -0.82 3.75
C SER A 170 26.66 0.10 2.76
#